data_e32b8584cda79c73f399bcb8c41011c2
#
_entry.id   e32b8584cda79c73f399bcb8c41011c2
#
_cell.length_a   1.000
_cell.length_b   1.000
_cell.length_c   1.000
_cell.angle_alpha   90.00
_cell.angle_beta   90.00
_cell.angle_gamma   90.00
#
_symmetry.space_group_name_H-M   'P 1'
#
loop_
_entity.id
_entity.type
_entity.pdbx_description
1 polymer ?
#
loop_
_entity_poly.entity_id
_entity_poly.type
_entity_poly.pdbx_seq_one_letter_code
_entity_poly.pdbx_strand_id
1 'polypeptide(L)'
;MRLYGDLRSGNCYKVWLLACWLDLPLEWVEVDIQAGDTRTPAFLAMNPNGKIPVLEMGQGDALAESNAILFYLAQGSALWPTDPRQQAEALKWMFFEQYSHEPYIAVARFIVHYLGRPESQEARLDGLKAGGEKALAVMEQQLKQSPYLCGDAPTIADIALYAYTHVAEEGIFSLQGWPAIRSWIARIEAHPRHLTLPAACQAS
;
A
#
# COMPACT_ATOMS: atom_id res chain seq x y z
N MET A 1 11.88 -16.30 -0.51
CA MET A 1 11.79 -15.01 -1.24
C MET A 1 12.29 -13.91 -0.32
N ARG A 2 12.92 -12.87 -0.88
CA ARG A 2 13.38 -11.70 -0.12
C ARG A 2 12.63 -10.45 -0.58
N LEU A 3 12.16 -9.65 0.38
CA LEU A 3 11.46 -8.39 0.12
C LEU A 3 12.36 -7.22 0.51
N TYR A 4 12.81 -6.49 -0.47
CA TYR A 4 13.61 -5.27 -0.31
C TYR A 4 12.71 -4.07 -0.12
N GLY A 5 12.87 -3.33 0.97
CA GLY A 5 12.02 -2.19 1.25
C GLY A 5 12.36 -1.41 2.51
N ASP A 6 11.57 -0.36 2.76
CA ASP A 6 11.53 0.43 3.99
C ASP A 6 10.15 0.20 4.62
N LEU A 7 10.09 -0.32 5.85
CA LEU A 7 8.83 -0.63 6.54
C LEU A 7 7.95 0.61 6.81
N ARG A 8 8.52 1.79 6.80
CA ARG A 8 7.74 3.05 6.87
C ARG A 8 6.97 3.34 5.56
N SER A 9 7.37 2.70 4.45
CA SER A 9 6.69 2.83 3.16
C SER A 9 5.41 2.02 3.12
N GLY A 10 4.27 2.67 2.84
CA GLY A 10 3.00 1.96 2.66
C GLY A 10 3.05 0.95 1.51
N ASN A 11 3.81 1.23 0.44
CA ASN A 11 3.98 0.29 -0.67
C ASN A 11 4.74 -0.99 -0.27
N CYS A 12 5.70 -0.89 0.64
CA CYS A 12 6.39 -2.06 1.18
C CYS A 12 5.50 -2.77 2.21
N TYR A 13 4.86 -1.99 3.07
CA TYR A 13 3.95 -2.50 4.09
C TYR A 13 2.80 -3.33 3.50
N LYS A 14 2.15 -2.90 2.38
CA LYS A 14 1.08 -3.70 1.77
C LYS A 14 1.52 -5.11 1.38
N VAL A 15 2.76 -5.25 0.87
CA VAL A 15 3.33 -6.55 0.50
C VAL A 15 3.60 -7.40 1.74
N TRP A 16 4.17 -6.79 2.77
CA TRP A 16 4.43 -7.46 4.05
C TRP A 16 3.13 -7.90 4.72
N LEU A 17 2.11 -7.03 4.75
CA LEU A 17 0.79 -7.34 5.30
C LEU A 17 0.14 -8.53 4.58
N LEU A 18 0.18 -8.55 3.24
CA LEU A 18 -0.32 -9.67 2.46
C LEU A 18 0.41 -10.97 2.81
N ALA A 19 1.73 -10.92 2.89
CA ALA A 19 2.53 -12.10 3.24
C ALA A 19 2.17 -12.64 4.63
N CYS A 20 1.95 -11.76 5.62
CA CYS A 20 1.48 -12.16 6.94
C CYS A 20 0.08 -12.79 6.90
N TRP A 21 -0.85 -12.23 6.13
CA TRP A 21 -2.19 -12.79 6.02
C TRP A 21 -2.20 -14.18 5.37
N LEU A 22 -1.30 -14.39 4.40
CA LEU A 22 -1.18 -15.66 3.67
C LEU A 22 -0.19 -16.66 4.30
N ASP A 23 0.47 -16.29 5.42
CA ASP A 23 1.50 -17.12 6.05
C ASP A 23 2.68 -17.45 5.12
N LEU A 24 3.06 -16.49 4.28
CA LEU A 24 4.15 -16.67 3.34
C LEU A 24 5.50 -16.33 4.01
N PRO A 25 6.50 -17.19 3.92
CA PRO A 25 7.83 -16.91 4.45
C PRO A 25 8.55 -15.89 3.54
N LEU A 26 8.58 -14.62 3.97
CA LEU A 26 9.39 -13.57 3.37
C LEU A 26 10.54 -13.19 4.31
N GLU A 27 11.75 -13.13 3.77
CA GLU A 27 12.89 -12.49 4.42
C GLU A 27 12.86 -11.01 4.11
N TRP A 28 12.90 -10.16 5.14
CA TRP A 28 12.97 -8.71 4.97
C TRP A 28 14.40 -8.25 4.76
N VAL A 29 14.61 -7.39 3.76
CA VAL A 29 15.90 -6.71 3.51
C VAL A 29 15.66 -5.20 3.55
N GLU A 30 16.22 -4.54 4.57
CA GLU A 30 16.07 -3.10 4.73
C GLU A 30 16.76 -2.33 3.63
N VAL A 31 16.11 -1.28 3.12
CA VAL A 31 16.61 -0.37 2.08
C VAL A 31 16.40 1.06 2.52
N ASP A 32 17.48 1.78 2.86
CA ASP A 32 17.39 3.19 3.22
C ASP A 32 17.32 4.07 1.96
N ILE A 33 16.09 4.54 1.65
CA ILE A 33 15.85 5.42 0.50
C ILE A 33 16.52 6.79 0.65
N GLN A 34 16.73 7.26 1.89
CA GLN A 34 17.35 8.56 2.14
C GLN A 34 18.87 8.47 2.03
N ALA A 35 19.48 7.34 2.40
CA ALA A 35 20.91 7.05 2.18
C ALA A 35 21.24 6.77 0.70
N GLY A 36 20.23 6.57 -0.15
CA GLY A 36 20.42 6.35 -1.58
C GLY A 36 20.62 4.88 -1.97
N ASP A 37 20.29 3.93 -1.12
CA ASP A 37 20.45 2.47 -1.38
C ASP A 37 19.76 2.04 -2.67
N THR A 38 18.62 2.67 -3.02
CA THR A 38 17.89 2.41 -4.28
C THR A 38 18.62 2.87 -5.54
N ARG A 39 19.75 3.58 -5.42
CA ARG A 39 20.59 4.09 -6.51
C ARG A 39 21.87 3.30 -6.69
N THR A 40 22.13 2.31 -5.87
CA THR A 40 23.28 1.43 -6.03
C THR A 40 23.16 0.59 -7.31
N PRO A 41 24.29 0.24 -7.97
CA PRO A 41 24.26 -0.62 -9.15
C PRO A 41 23.57 -1.96 -8.91
N ALA A 42 23.75 -2.54 -7.72
CA ALA A 42 23.12 -3.80 -7.34
C ALA A 42 21.58 -3.67 -7.27
N PHE A 43 21.06 -2.60 -6.64
CA PHE A 43 19.63 -2.38 -6.57
C PHE A 43 19.02 -2.05 -7.94
N LEU A 44 19.71 -1.21 -8.75
CA LEU A 44 19.24 -0.85 -10.08
C LEU A 44 19.25 -2.03 -11.06
N ALA A 45 20.07 -3.04 -10.82
CA ALA A 45 20.03 -4.30 -11.59
C ALA A 45 18.74 -5.09 -11.31
N MET A 46 18.18 -5.02 -10.10
CA MET A 46 16.89 -5.64 -9.74
C MET A 46 15.69 -4.78 -10.19
N ASN A 47 15.79 -3.47 -10.02
CA ASN A 47 14.74 -2.51 -10.41
C ASN A 47 15.36 -1.23 -11.01
N PRO A 48 15.41 -1.11 -12.34
CA PRO A 48 15.97 0.08 -13.01
C PRO A 48 15.23 1.40 -12.66
N ASN A 49 13.98 1.32 -12.18
CA ASN A 49 13.23 2.48 -11.70
C ASN A 49 13.77 3.04 -10.36
N GLY A 50 14.58 2.24 -9.63
CA GLY A 50 15.16 2.65 -8.35
C GLY A 50 14.11 2.96 -7.28
N LYS A 51 13.05 2.17 -7.22
CA LYS A 51 11.95 2.28 -6.23
C LYS A 51 11.76 0.98 -5.46
N ILE A 52 11.29 1.09 -4.26
CA ILE A 52 10.84 0.01 -3.39
C ILE A 52 9.30 -0.10 -3.41
N PRO A 53 8.74 -1.31 -3.12
CA PRO A 53 9.41 -2.57 -2.83
C PRO A 53 9.94 -3.29 -4.07
N VAL A 54 10.86 -4.24 -3.84
CA VAL A 54 11.27 -5.25 -4.83
C VAL A 54 11.21 -6.63 -4.18
N LEU A 55 10.53 -7.57 -4.82
CA LEU A 55 10.50 -8.97 -4.41
C LEU A 55 11.50 -9.76 -5.23
N GLU A 56 12.50 -10.35 -4.56
CA GLU A 56 13.44 -11.30 -5.16
C GLU A 56 12.91 -12.73 -4.96
N MET A 57 12.71 -13.44 -6.06
CA MET A 57 12.12 -14.78 -6.08
C MET A 57 13.17 -15.89 -6.13
N GLY A 58 14.45 -15.55 -6.23
CA GLY A 58 15.61 -16.43 -6.32
C GLY A 58 16.32 -16.34 -7.66
N GLN A 59 17.60 -16.74 -7.70
CA GLN A 59 18.45 -16.75 -8.91
C GLN A 59 18.54 -15.41 -9.68
N GLY A 60 18.37 -14.28 -9.00
CA GLY A 60 18.38 -12.95 -9.63
C GLY A 60 17.07 -12.56 -10.32
N ASP A 61 16.02 -13.37 -10.22
CA ASP A 61 14.69 -13.01 -10.69
C ASP A 61 14.03 -12.07 -9.67
N ALA A 62 13.67 -10.88 -10.10
CA ALA A 62 13.13 -9.82 -9.25
C ALA A 62 11.86 -9.20 -9.86
N LEU A 63 10.86 -8.98 -9.03
CA LEU A 63 9.61 -8.33 -9.39
C LEU A 63 9.50 -7.00 -8.63
N ALA A 64 9.34 -5.91 -9.37
CA ALA A 64 9.01 -4.59 -8.84
C ALA A 64 7.51 -4.29 -9.00
N GLU A 65 7.08 -3.10 -8.55
CA GLU A 65 5.70 -2.63 -8.46
C GLU A 65 4.89 -3.38 -7.38
N SER A 66 4.58 -2.67 -6.30
CA SER A 66 3.92 -3.26 -5.13
C SER A 66 2.61 -3.98 -5.47
N ASN A 67 1.80 -3.43 -6.38
CA ASN A 67 0.55 -4.05 -6.81
C ASN A 67 0.77 -5.29 -7.69
N ALA A 68 1.84 -5.34 -8.49
CA ALA A 68 2.22 -6.55 -9.22
C ALA A 68 2.70 -7.65 -8.26
N ILE A 69 3.43 -7.26 -7.21
CA ILE A 69 3.86 -8.19 -6.16
C ILE A 69 2.64 -8.74 -5.40
N LEU A 70 1.66 -7.89 -5.04
CA LEU A 70 0.40 -8.36 -4.43
C LEU A 70 -0.30 -9.38 -5.32
N PHE A 71 -0.43 -9.07 -6.61
CA PHE A 71 -1.06 -9.97 -7.58
C PHE A 71 -0.33 -11.31 -7.66
N TYR A 72 1.01 -11.30 -7.73
CA TYR A 72 1.82 -12.51 -7.79
C TYR A 72 1.67 -13.39 -6.54
N LEU A 73 1.79 -12.80 -5.35
CA LEU A 73 1.73 -13.52 -4.09
C LEU A 73 0.34 -14.06 -3.75
N ALA A 74 -0.72 -13.40 -4.22
CA ALA A 74 -2.10 -13.78 -3.93
C ALA A 74 -2.64 -14.91 -4.83
N GLN A 75 -1.90 -15.34 -5.84
CA GLN A 75 -2.37 -16.40 -6.75
C GLN A 75 -2.75 -17.67 -5.99
N GLY A 76 -3.96 -18.18 -6.26
CA GLY A 76 -4.50 -19.38 -5.60
C GLY A 76 -5.00 -19.17 -4.17
N SER A 77 -4.94 -17.95 -3.64
CA SER A 77 -5.48 -17.60 -2.32
C SER A 77 -6.92 -17.07 -2.40
N ALA A 78 -7.58 -17.00 -1.24
CA ALA A 78 -8.92 -16.40 -1.13
C ALA A 78 -8.93 -14.87 -1.37
N LEU A 79 -7.78 -14.21 -1.36
CA LEU A 79 -7.64 -12.77 -1.60
C LEU A 79 -7.56 -12.39 -3.08
N TRP A 80 -7.46 -13.39 -3.98
CA TRP A 80 -7.53 -13.21 -5.41
C TRP A 80 -8.68 -14.03 -5.98
N PRO A 81 -9.79 -13.41 -6.45
CA PRO A 81 -10.96 -14.10 -6.94
C PRO A 81 -10.66 -14.99 -8.15
N THR A 82 -11.44 -16.06 -8.34
CA THR A 82 -11.34 -16.92 -9.53
C THR A 82 -12.24 -16.45 -10.67
N ASP A 83 -13.30 -15.71 -10.35
CA ASP A 83 -14.21 -15.15 -11.35
C ASP A 83 -13.59 -13.95 -12.08
N PRO A 84 -13.54 -13.94 -13.42
CA PRO A 84 -12.89 -12.87 -14.19
C PRO A 84 -13.50 -11.49 -13.97
N ARG A 85 -14.81 -11.40 -13.67
CA ARG A 85 -15.45 -10.12 -13.38
C ARG A 85 -14.99 -9.55 -12.04
N GLN A 86 -14.87 -10.39 -11.03
CA GLN A 86 -14.35 -10.00 -9.72
C GLN A 86 -12.85 -9.65 -9.78
N GLN A 87 -12.08 -10.37 -10.60
CA GLN A 87 -10.67 -10.01 -10.87
C GLN A 87 -10.56 -8.63 -11.50
N ALA A 88 -11.42 -8.31 -12.48
CA ALA A 88 -11.45 -6.97 -13.09
C ALA A 88 -11.84 -5.87 -12.09
N GLU A 89 -12.74 -6.15 -11.15
CA GLU A 89 -13.09 -5.22 -10.08
C GLU A 89 -11.90 -4.99 -9.14
N ALA A 90 -11.18 -6.03 -8.75
CA ALA A 90 -9.98 -5.88 -7.92
C ALA A 90 -8.90 -5.07 -8.65
N LEU A 91 -8.61 -5.36 -9.91
CA LEU A 91 -7.67 -4.59 -10.73
C LEU A 91 -8.10 -3.14 -10.90
N LYS A 92 -9.40 -2.87 -11.11
CA LYS A 92 -9.92 -1.49 -11.17
C LYS A 92 -9.54 -0.70 -9.93
N TRP A 93 -9.71 -1.28 -8.72
CA TRP A 93 -9.36 -0.62 -7.47
C TRP A 93 -7.85 -0.49 -7.27
N MET A 94 -7.05 -1.46 -7.74
CA MET A 94 -5.59 -1.37 -7.70
C MET A 94 -5.07 -0.27 -8.65
N PHE A 95 -5.67 -0.10 -9.83
CA PHE A 95 -5.34 1.01 -10.72
C PHE A 95 -5.84 2.37 -10.16
N PHE A 96 -7.01 2.38 -9.52
CA PHE A 96 -7.48 3.57 -8.82
C PHE A 96 -6.52 3.98 -7.70
N GLU A 97 -6.01 3.03 -6.94
CA GLU A 97 -5.00 3.28 -5.90
C GLU A 97 -3.78 3.97 -6.50
N GLN A 98 -3.19 3.44 -7.56
CA GLN A 98 -1.98 3.99 -8.19
C GLN A 98 -2.19 5.35 -8.84
N TYR A 99 -3.35 5.60 -9.45
CA TYR A 99 -3.58 6.80 -10.25
C TYR A 99 -4.34 7.90 -9.51
N SER A 100 -5.23 7.55 -8.60
CA SER A 100 -6.18 8.49 -7.99
C SER A 100 -6.08 8.62 -6.48
N HIS A 101 -5.41 7.70 -5.78
CA HIS A 101 -5.29 7.69 -4.33
C HIS A 101 -3.84 7.93 -3.88
N GLU A 102 -2.90 7.07 -4.25
CA GLU A 102 -1.49 7.14 -3.84
C GLU A 102 -0.83 8.48 -4.20
N PRO A 103 -1.02 9.07 -5.42
CA PRO A 103 -0.39 10.32 -5.79
C PRO A 103 -0.72 11.51 -4.88
N TYR A 104 -1.80 11.40 -4.11
CA TYR A 104 -2.23 12.42 -3.17
C TYR A 104 -1.94 12.03 -1.73
N ILE A 105 -2.44 10.89 -1.28
CA ILE A 105 -2.38 10.50 0.14
C ILE A 105 -0.98 10.05 0.53
N ALA A 106 -0.33 9.20 -0.26
CA ALA A 106 1.03 8.76 0.02
C ALA A 106 2.05 9.91 -0.12
N VAL A 107 1.87 10.78 -1.12
CA VAL A 107 2.76 11.94 -1.32
C VAL A 107 2.63 12.94 -0.18
N ALA A 108 1.41 13.21 0.30
CA ALA A 108 1.22 14.07 1.46
C ALA A 108 1.89 13.48 2.71
N ARG A 109 1.69 12.18 2.97
CA ARG A 109 2.36 11.49 4.05
C ARG A 109 3.89 11.54 3.92
N PHE A 110 4.43 11.34 2.72
CA PHE A 110 5.87 11.44 2.48
C PHE A 110 6.40 12.83 2.83
N ILE A 111 5.73 13.90 2.40
CA ILE A 111 6.15 15.28 2.69
C ILE A 111 6.10 15.57 4.21
N VAL A 112 5.05 15.12 4.89
CA VAL A 112 4.88 15.38 6.32
C VAL A 112 5.76 14.46 7.18
N HIS A 113 5.66 13.15 6.95
CA HIS A 113 6.26 12.15 7.83
C HIS A 113 7.75 11.89 7.53
N TYR A 114 8.16 11.83 6.24
CA TYR A 114 9.56 11.59 5.89
C TYR A 114 10.40 12.86 5.81
N LEU A 115 9.84 13.94 5.23
CA LEU A 115 10.58 15.19 5.04
C LEU A 115 10.40 16.17 6.20
N GLY A 116 9.56 15.87 7.20
CA GLY A 116 9.32 16.74 8.36
C GLY A 116 8.55 18.00 8.02
N ARG A 117 7.74 18.00 6.95
CA ARG A 117 6.89 19.10 6.49
C ARG A 117 7.65 20.40 6.27
N PRO A 118 8.66 20.44 5.37
CA PRO A 118 9.41 21.67 5.12
C PRO A 118 8.52 22.73 4.45
N GLU A 119 8.71 24.00 4.82
CA GLU A 119 7.93 25.15 4.33
C GLU A 119 7.89 25.22 2.79
N SER A 120 8.98 24.83 2.13
CA SER A 120 9.08 24.77 0.67
C SER A 120 8.10 23.80 0.00
N GLN A 121 7.45 22.91 0.75
CA GLN A 121 6.48 21.93 0.25
C GLN A 121 5.02 22.28 0.59
N GLU A 122 4.74 23.37 1.31
CA GLU A 122 3.37 23.73 1.71
C GLU A 122 2.45 23.93 0.50
N ALA A 123 2.89 24.67 -0.53
CA ALA A 123 2.09 24.85 -1.75
C ALA A 123 1.79 23.52 -2.47
N ARG A 124 2.70 22.56 -2.40
CA ARG A 124 2.48 21.22 -2.94
C ARG A 124 1.45 20.46 -2.10
N LEU A 125 1.53 20.51 -0.78
CA LEU A 125 0.55 19.89 0.12
C LEU A 125 -0.86 20.42 -0.14
N ASP A 126 -1.02 21.74 -0.28
CA ASP A 126 -2.30 22.35 -0.62
C ASP A 126 -2.87 21.83 -1.95
N GLY A 127 -2.01 21.66 -2.95
CA GLY A 127 -2.38 21.08 -4.25
C GLY A 127 -2.84 19.61 -4.20
N LEU A 128 -2.42 18.84 -3.17
CA LEU A 128 -2.81 17.44 -3.01
C LEU A 128 -4.21 17.27 -2.38
N LYS A 129 -4.66 18.27 -1.61
CA LYS A 129 -5.86 18.15 -0.76
C LYS A 129 -7.11 17.74 -1.53
N ALA A 130 -7.46 18.50 -2.58
CA ALA A 130 -8.69 18.23 -3.36
C ALA A 130 -8.68 16.85 -4.01
N GLY A 131 -7.53 16.40 -4.52
CA GLY A 131 -7.38 15.07 -5.14
C GLY A 131 -7.54 13.93 -4.14
N GLY A 132 -6.91 14.05 -2.96
CA GLY A 132 -7.01 13.04 -1.90
C GLY A 132 -8.42 12.98 -1.30
N GLU A 133 -9.07 14.12 -1.03
CA GLU A 133 -10.46 14.14 -0.58
C GLU A 133 -11.41 13.52 -1.61
N LYS A 134 -11.19 13.76 -2.91
CA LYS A 134 -11.96 13.10 -3.98
C LYS A 134 -11.74 11.58 -3.96
N ALA A 135 -10.53 11.12 -3.77
CA ALA A 135 -10.24 9.69 -3.69
C ALA A 135 -10.95 9.04 -2.49
N LEU A 136 -10.87 9.66 -1.30
CA LEU A 136 -11.59 9.20 -0.11
C LEU A 136 -13.11 9.19 -0.31
N ALA A 137 -13.67 10.19 -0.99
CA ALA A 137 -15.11 10.23 -1.29
C ALA A 137 -15.56 9.06 -2.18
N VAL A 138 -14.76 8.68 -3.17
CA VAL A 138 -15.03 7.51 -4.03
C VAL A 138 -15.01 6.21 -3.22
N MET A 139 -14.00 6.04 -2.34
CA MET A 139 -13.92 4.88 -1.45
C MET A 139 -15.11 4.84 -0.47
N GLU A 140 -15.43 5.95 0.16
CA GLU A 140 -16.56 6.06 1.08
C GLU A 140 -17.89 5.67 0.41
N GLN A 141 -18.11 6.12 -0.83
CA GLN A 141 -19.32 5.77 -1.58
C GLN A 141 -19.43 4.26 -1.82
N GLN A 142 -18.32 3.60 -2.17
CA GLN A 142 -18.30 2.15 -2.37
C GLN A 142 -18.51 1.40 -1.07
N LEU A 143 -17.81 1.80 -0.02
CA LEU A 143 -17.84 1.13 1.29
C LEU A 143 -19.15 1.33 2.07
N LYS A 144 -20.00 2.27 1.64
CA LYS A 144 -21.40 2.34 2.09
C LYS A 144 -22.29 1.24 1.51
N GLN A 145 -21.89 0.63 0.40
CA GLN A 145 -22.67 -0.38 -0.31
C GLN A 145 -22.21 -1.81 0.00
N SER A 146 -20.96 -1.99 0.41
CA SER A 146 -20.36 -3.30 0.68
C SER A 146 -19.30 -3.20 1.78
N PRO A 147 -19.06 -4.30 2.53
CA PRO A 147 -18.07 -4.31 3.62
C PRO A 147 -16.63 -4.14 3.12
N TYR A 148 -16.32 -4.53 1.88
CA TYR A 148 -15.02 -4.41 1.24
C TYR A 148 -15.15 -3.78 -0.15
N LEU A 149 -14.04 -3.36 -0.73
CA LEU A 149 -14.03 -2.63 -2.02
C LEU A 149 -14.59 -3.43 -3.19
N CYS A 150 -14.43 -4.77 -3.15
CA CYS A 150 -14.90 -5.66 -4.21
C CYS A 150 -16.14 -6.49 -3.82
N GLY A 151 -16.80 -6.21 -2.69
CA GLY A 151 -17.99 -6.92 -2.23
C GLY A 151 -17.90 -7.42 -0.79
N ASP A 152 -18.29 -8.69 -0.55
CA ASP A 152 -18.50 -9.21 0.81
C ASP A 152 -17.22 -9.78 1.45
N ALA A 153 -16.17 -10.01 0.68
CA ALA A 153 -14.89 -10.53 1.15
C ALA A 153 -13.73 -9.61 0.75
N PRO A 154 -12.65 -9.57 1.56
CA PRO A 154 -11.47 -8.79 1.22
C PRO A 154 -10.74 -9.38 0.01
N THR A 155 -10.11 -8.50 -0.74
CA THR A 155 -9.22 -8.83 -1.85
C THR A 155 -7.89 -8.10 -1.69
N ILE A 156 -6.92 -8.37 -2.58
CA ILE A 156 -5.67 -7.60 -2.61
C ILE A 156 -5.90 -6.10 -2.89
N ALA A 157 -7.04 -5.72 -3.46
CA ALA A 157 -7.41 -4.32 -3.62
C ALA A 157 -7.62 -3.62 -2.27
N ASP A 158 -8.22 -4.32 -1.30
CA ASP A 158 -8.38 -3.82 0.06
C ASP A 158 -7.02 -3.63 0.74
N ILE A 159 -6.10 -4.57 0.59
CA ILE A 159 -4.74 -4.46 1.13
C ILE A 159 -3.98 -3.29 0.47
N ALA A 160 -4.11 -3.12 -0.85
CA ALA A 160 -3.45 -2.05 -1.58
C ALA A 160 -3.88 -0.67 -1.07
N LEU A 161 -5.19 -0.43 -0.98
CA LEU A 161 -5.75 0.85 -0.55
C LEU A 161 -5.61 1.09 0.97
N TYR A 162 -5.70 0.01 1.78
CA TYR A 162 -5.52 0.11 3.23
C TYR A 162 -4.17 0.70 3.61
N ALA A 163 -3.10 0.30 2.90
CA ALA A 163 -1.72 0.63 3.27
C ALA A 163 -1.44 2.14 3.44
N TYR A 164 -2.11 2.99 2.70
CA TYR A 164 -1.99 4.44 2.87
C TYR A 164 -3.23 5.09 3.48
N THR A 165 -4.41 4.48 3.35
CA THR A 165 -5.63 5.06 3.92
C THR A 165 -5.61 5.05 5.45
N HIS A 166 -5.14 3.96 6.10
CA HIS A 166 -5.12 3.85 7.56
C HIS A 166 -4.18 4.86 8.23
N VAL A 167 -3.17 5.33 7.51
CA VAL A 167 -2.20 6.36 7.96
C VAL A 167 -2.39 7.72 7.27
N ALA A 168 -3.54 7.97 6.64
CA ALA A 168 -3.80 9.22 5.94
C ALA A 168 -3.69 10.46 6.84
N GLU A 169 -3.96 10.31 8.14
CA GLU A 169 -3.84 11.38 9.16
C GLU A 169 -2.38 11.72 9.51
N GLU A 170 -1.40 10.85 9.19
CA GLU A 170 0.03 11.19 9.25
C GLU A 170 0.46 12.20 8.16
N GLY A 171 -0.41 12.41 7.15
CA GLY A 171 -0.32 13.46 6.15
C GLY A 171 -1.20 14.65 6.51
N ILE A 172 -2.15 14.98 5.63
CA ILE A 172 -3.05 16.13 5.79
C ILE A 172 -4.53 15.74 5.70
N PHE A 173 -4.87 14.46 5.69
CA PHE A 173 -6.23 13.97 5.44
C PHE A 173 -6.87 13.42 6.71
N SER A 174 -7.92 14.08 7.22
CA SER A 174 -8.69 13.56 8.35
C SER A 174 -9.65 12.47 7.89
N LEU A 175 -9.73 11.39 8.67
CA LEU A 175 -10.69 10.30 8.44
C LEU A 175 -11.99 10.48 9.23
N GLN A 176 -12.16 11.54 9.99
CA GLN A 176 -13.36 11.77 10.82
C GLN A 176 -14.65 11.86 10.00
N GLY A 177 -14.58 12.45 8.80
CA GLY A 177 -15.72 12.62 7.89
C GLY A 177 -16.09 11.36 7.08
N TRP A 178 -15.36 10.24 7.23
CA TRP A 178 -15.46 9.04 6.41
C TRP A 178 -15.83 7.79 7.22
N PRO A 179 -17.07 7.65 7.72
CA PRO A 179 -17.46 6.57 8.64
C PRO A 179 -17.40 5.17 8.01
N ALA A 180 -17.70 5.01 6.71
CA ALA A 180 -17.60 3.71 6.04
C ALA A 180 -16.14 3.28 5.86
N ILE A 181 -15.24 4.21 5.52
CA ILE A 181 -13.79 3.96 5.47
C ILE A 181 -13.28 3.55 6.85
N ARG A 182 -13.64 4.24 7.91
CA ARG A 182 -13.23 3.89 9.29
C ARG A 182 -13.71 2.49 9.69
N SER A 183 -14.97 2.15 9.36
CA SER A 183 -15.51 0.81 9.61
C SER A 183 -14.78 -0.27 8.78
N TRP A 184 -14.37 0.04 7.57
CA TRP A 184 -13.58 -0.85 6.72
C TRP A 184 -12.16 -1.03 7.27
N ILE A 185 -11.49 0.04 7.70
CA ILE A 185 -10.19 -0.04 8.39
C ILE A 185 -10.29 -0.98 9.58
N ALA A 186 -11.28 -0.78 10.48
CA ALA A 186 -11.47 -1.64 11.65
C ALA A 186 -11.70 -3.12 11.28
N ARG A 187 -12.38 -3.41 10.16
CA ARG A 187 -12.55 -4.80 9.67
C ARG A 187 -11.23 -5.43 9.22
N ILE A 188 -10.38 -4.67 8.53
CA ILE A 188 -9.06 -5.14 8.11
C ILE A 188 -8.17 -5.39 9.33
N GLU A 189 -8.18 -4.48 10.30
CA GLU A 189 -7.40 -4.59 11.55
C GLU A 189 -7.86 -5.74 12.45
N ALA A 190 -9.12 -6.16 12.33
CA ALA A 190 -9.63 -7.33 13.03
C ALA A 190 -9.16 -8.69 12.47
N HIS A 191 -8.43 -8.70 11.35
CA HIS A 191 -7.89 -9.94 10.81
C HIS A 191 -6.86 -10.56 11.78
N PRO A 192 -6.95 -11.88 12.10
CA PRO A 192 -6.10 -12.51 13.12
C PRO A 192 -4.59 -12.38 12.92
N ARG A 193 -4.17 -12.23 11.66
CA ARG A 193 -2.76 -12.04 11.27
C ARG A 193 -2.47 -10.59 10.85
N HIS A 194 -3.29 -9.66 11.29
CA HIS A 194 -3.01 -8.25 11.00
C HIS A 194 -1.80 -7.77 11.79
N LEU A 195 -0.92 -7.05 11.11
CA LEU A 195 0.20 -6.32 11.72
C LEU A 195 0.05 -4.84 11.42
N THR A 196 0.06 -4.00 12.43
CA THR A 196 0.12 -2.55 12.22
C THR A 196 1.47 -2.15 11.64
N LEU A 197 1.53 -1.03 10.93
CA LEU A 197 2.78 -0.51 10.38
C LEU A 197 3.91 -0.38 11.44
N PRO A 198 3.67 0.18 12.65
CA PRO A 198 4.68 0.21 13.70
C PRO A 198 5.12 -1.17 14.19
N ALA A 199 4.20 -2.15 14.27
CA ALA A 199 4.54 -3.50 14.69
C ALA A 199 5.33 -4.25 13.60
N ALA A 200 5.05 -4.00 12.33
CA ALA A 200 5.84 -4.52 11.21
C ALA A 200 7.30 -4.06 11.30
N CYS A 201 7.56 -2.80 11.71
CA CYS A 201 8.90 -2.27 11.92
C CYS A 201 9.68 -2.93 13.07
N GLN A 202 8.99 -3.64 13.99
CA GLN A 202 9.62 -4.31 15.14
C GLN A 202 9.86 -5.80 14.91
N ALA A 203 9.23 -6.39 13.89
CA ALA A 203 9.25 -7.81 13.60
C ALA A 203 10.34 -8.24 12.60
N SER A 204 11.17 -7.29 12.14
CA SER A 204 12.26 -7.50 11.16
C SER A 204 13.62 -7.77 11.80
#